data_988182ef7c60ce4350a6e9d27f908bac
#
_entry.id   988182ef7c60ce4350a6e9d27f908bac
#
_cell.length_a   1.000
_cell.length_b   1.000
_cell.length_c   1.000
_cell.angle_alpha   90.00
_cell.angle_beta   90.00
_cell.angle_gamma   90.00
#
_symmetry.space_group_name_H-M   'P 1'
#
loop_
_entity.id
_entity.type
_entity.pdbx_description
1 polymer ?
#
loop_
_entity_poly.entity_id
_entity_poly.type
_entity_poly.pdbx_seq_one_letter_code
_entity_poly.pdbx_strand_id
1 'polypeptide(L)'
;MNLSKYGRIGKAPFIKAIGIQENYKKIVYTESQELDRNESGCFSCENYKQIEFLEYLPKECQEKACQNCKNCPNAVYKTVTKESYQYVNEKNMYGYKPRLKPIAMKLLLIYHFAEPDAKGLVRCLSPKELASMLHCSVRSIKNANNTLQEYGYILYSQDPMSKKRFQVFLTEYETYHLPADQGGRGYATFNIDSLMEFINMKDINQLRILLRAALDLDTNKDEDKPIILSNDYDSLRRFLPSYCKPGIIRKALSTAT
;
A
#
# COMPACT_ATOMS: atom_id res chain seq x y z
N MET A 1 -27.12 -17.22 -4.42
CA MET A 1 -26.48 -15.93 -4.02
C MET A 1 -26.63 -14.96 -5.17
N ASN A 2 -27.16 -13.77 -4.92
CA ASN A 2 -27.24 -12.73 -5.93
C ASN A 2 -25.94 -11.93 -5.91
N LEU A 3 -25.37 -11.69 -7.08
CA LEU A 3 -24.23 -10.81 -7.27
C LEU A 3 -24.69 -9.55 -7.98
N SER A 4 -24.24 -8.41 -7.51
CA SER A 4 -24.48 -7.14 -8.16
C SER A 4 -23.77 -7.07 -9.52
N LYS A 5 -24.33 -6.30 -10.45
CA LYS A 5 -23.71 -6.05 -11.75
C LYS A 5 -22.35 -5.31 -11.60
N TYR A 6 -22.20 -4.52 -10.54
CA TYR A 6 -21.00 -3.78 -10.23
C TYR A 6 -20.62 -3.97 -8.75
N GLY A 7 -19.32 -4.03 -8.46
CA GLY A 7 -18.79 -4.09 -7.11
C GLY A 7 -17.80 -2.95 -6.88
N ARG A 8 -17.85 -2.34 -5.69
CA ARG A 8 -16.90 -1.32 -5.25
C ARG A 8 -15.83 -1.97 -4.40
N ILE A 9 -14.60 -1.91 -4.86
CA ILE A 9 -13.46 -2.60 -4.26
C ILE A 9 -12.52 -1.56 -3.68
N GLY A 10 -12.31 -1.59 -2.37
CA GLY A 10 -11.42 -0.65 -1.69
C GLY A 10 -9.97 -0.81 -2.14
N LYS A 11 -9.33 0.28 -2.58
CA LYS A 11 -7.96 0.26 -3.08
C LYS A 11 -6.97 -0.20 -2.02
N ALA A 12 -6.98 0.42 -0.84
CA ALA A 12 -6.05 0.10 0.23
C ALA A 12 -6.13 -1.36 0.74
N PRO A 13 -7.31 -1.93 1.06
CA PRO A 13 -7.40 -3.34 1.48
C PRO A 13 -6.90 -4.30 0.40
N PHE A 14 -7.20 -4.04 -0.88
CA PHE A 14 -6.76 -4.95 -1.94
C PHE A 14 -5.29 -4.83 -2.28
N ILE A 15 -4.69 -3.64 -2.21
CA ILE A 15 -3.23 -3.48 -2.31
C ILE A 15 -2.53 -4.31 -1.23
N LYS A 16 -3.01 -4.25 0.01
CA LYS A 16 -2.51 -5.09 1.12
C LYS A 16 -2.73 -6.58 0.85
N ALA A 17 -3.92 -6.97 0.36
CA ALA A 17 -4.27 -8.36 0.05
C ALA A 17 -3.37 -8.96 -1.05
N ILE A 18 -3.04 -8.18 -2.06
CA ILE A 18 -2.08 -8.54 -3.11
C ILE A 18 -0.67 -8.69 -2.53
N GLY A 19 -0.37 -8.01 -1.42
CA GLY A 19 0.93 -8.05 -0.76
C GLY A 19 1.95 -7.12 -1.39
N ILE A 20 1.50 -6.07 -2.00
CA ILE A 20 2.34 -4.98 -2.46
C ILE A 20 2.71 -4.15 -1.24
N GLN A 21 3.99 -3.99 -1.04
CA GLN A 21 4.52 -3.10 -0.02
C GLN A 21 4.96 -1.84 -0.73
N GLU A 22 4.14 -0.81 -0.67
CA GLU A 22 4.57 0.50 -1.11
C GLU A 22 5.49 1.09 -0.05
N ASN A 23 6.75 1.29 -0.43
CA ASN A 23 7.62 2.19 0.31
C ASN A 23 7.21 3.60 -0.09
N TYR A 24 6.48 4.30 0.74
CA TYR A 24 6.21 5.70 0.48
C TYR A 24 7.20 6.59 1.22
N LYS A 25 7.49 7.74 0.62
CA LYS A 25 8.30 8.76 1.24
C LYS A 25 7.41 9.56 2.18
N LYS A 26 7.72 9.53 3.47
CA LYS A 26 7.13 10.43 4.44
C LYS A 26 8.04 11.63 4.60
N ILE A 27 7.48 12.83 4.51
CA ILE A 27 8.19 14.05 4.88
C ILE A 27 8.28 14.06 6.40
N VAL A 28 9.50 14.08 6.90
CA VAL A 28 9.80 14.21 8.34
C VAL A 28 10.50 15.52 8.54
N TYR A 29 9.92 16.33 9.39
CA TYR A 29 10.53 17.59 9.84
C TYR A 29 11.41 17.28 11.05
N THR A 30 12.71 17.54 10.91
CA THR A 30 13.66 17.41 12.01
C THR A 30 14.19 18.79 12.37
N GLU A 31 14.06 19.14 13.64
CA GLU A 31 14.70 20.34 14.16
C GLU A 31 16.19 20.05 14.39
N SER A 32 17.03 20.87 13.81
CA SER A 32 18.47 20.83 14.01
C SER A 32 18.99 22.20 14.44
N GLN A 33 19.96 22.20 15.31
CA GLN A 33 20.66 23.40 15.69
C GLN A 33 21.73 23.69 14.63
N GLU A 34 21.63 24.82 13.96
CA GLU A 34 22.63 25.28 13.00
C GLU A 34 23.27 26.56 13.49
N LEU A 35 24.59 26.66 13.27
CA LEU A 35 25.34 27.86 13.62
C LEU A 35 24.80 29.04 12.79
N ASP A 36 24.33 30.09 13.47
CA ASP A 36 24.01 31.35 12.81
C ASP A 36 25.29 32.14 12.57
N ARG A 37 25.75 32.09 11.32
CA ARG A 37 27.02 32.69 10.92
C ARG A 37 27.03 34.23 11.04
N ASN A 38 25.86 34.86 10.86
CA ASN A 38 25.73 36.30 10.97
C ASN A 38 25.83 36.74 12.43
N GLU A 39 25.01 36.19 13.29
CA GLU A 39 24.97 36.49 14.73
C GLU A 39 26.26 36.09 15.43
N SER A 40 26.92 35.03 14.98
CA SER A 40 28.21 34.56 15.54
C SER A 40 29.41 35.36 15.04
N GLY A 41 29.24 36.32 14.11
CA GLY A 41 30.34 37.08 13.53
C GLY A 41 31.36 36.24 12.73
N CYS A 42 30.92 35.11 12.15
CA CYS A 42 31.82 34.17 11.48
C CYS A 42 32.53 34.77 10.26
N PHE A 43 31.92 35.71 9.56
CA PHE A 43 32.52 36.32 8.35
C PHE A 43 33.77 37.19 8.64
N SER A 44 33.93 37.67 9.88
CA SER A 44 35.12 38.38 10.34
C SER A 44 36.15 37.49 11.02
N CYS A 45 35.82 36.20 11.25
CA CYS A 45 36.64 35.26 11.97
C CYS A 45 37.71 34.63 11.06
N GLU A 46 38.99 34.70 11.49
CA GLU A 46 40.08 34.08 10.73
C GLU A 46 39.98 32.57 10.66
N ASN A 47 39.47 31.91 11.70
CA ASN A 47 39.25 30.47 11.70
C ASN A 47 38.15 30.07 10.66
N TYR A 48 37.11 30.88 10.49
CA TYR A 48 36.09 30.65 9.49
C TYR A 48 36.64 30.78 8.07
N LYS A 49 37.50 31.76 7.81
CA LYS A 49 38.18 31.90 6.52
C LYS A 49 39.01 30.67 6.17
N GLN A 50 39.64 30.04 7.16
CA GLN A 50 40.37 28.78 6.95
C GLN A 50 39.43 27.62 6.62
N ILE A 51 38.22 27.58 7.21
CA ILE A 51 37.19 26.54 6.92
C ILE A 51 36.64 26.70 5.51
N GLU A 52 36.51 27.88 5.00
CA GLU A 52 36.04 28.12 3.62
C GLU A 52 36.98 27.49 2.56
N PHE A 53 38.25 27.29 2.91
CA PHE A 53 39.26 26.63 2.10
C PHE A 53 39.63 25.23 2.61
N LEU A 54 38.76 24.59 3.38
CA LEU A 54 39.04 23.35 4.11
C LEU A 54 39.51 22.20 3.19
N GLU A 55 38.97 22.11 1.99
CA GLU A 55 39.31 21.09 1.01
C GLU A 55 40.78 21.14 0.55
N TYR A 56 41.41 22.31 0.69
CA TYR A 56 42.79 22.53 0.28
C TYR A 56 43.79 22.44 1.44
N LEU A 57 43.34 22.23 2.66
CA LEU A 57 44.16 22.13 3.84
C LEU A 57 44.58 20.70 4.17
N PRO A 58 45.75 20.47 4.76
CA PRO A 58 46.09 19.17 5.31
C PRO A 58 45.07 18.70 6.36
N LYS A 59 44.83 17.39 6.45
CA LYS A 59 43.81 16.80 7.33
C LYS A 59 43.92 17.25 8.79
N GLU A 60 45.12 17.35 9.32
CA GLU A 60 45.35 17.82 10.70
C GLU A 60 44.90 19.26 10.91
N CYS A 61 45.09 20.13 9.91
CA CYS A 61 44.59 21.51 9.96
C CYS A 61 43.04 21.57 9.83
N GLN A 62 42.45 20.69 9.03
CA GLN A 62 41.01 20.59 8.91
C GLN A 62 40.37 20.21 10.25
N GLU A 63 40.87 19.17 10.91
CA GLU A 63 40.37 18.73 12.23
C GLU A 63 40.46 19.82 13.28
N LYS A 64 41.60 20.52 13.34
CA LYS A 64 41.83 21.63 14.29
C LYS A 64 40.91 22.82 14.03
N ALA A 65 40.72 23.20 12.77
CA ALA A 65 39.81 24.28 12.40
C ALA A 65 38.35 23.97 12.76
N CYS A 66 37.89 22.74 12.48
CA CYS A 66 36.57 22.28 12.86
C CYS A 66 36.36 22.24 14.39
N GLN A 67 37.38 21.82 15.13
CA GLN A 67 37.32 21.74 16.59
C GLN A 67 37.24 23.13 17.22
N ASN A 68 38.00 24.11 16.71
CA ASN A 68 37.93 25.51 17.13
C ASN A 68 36.54 26.12 16.88
N CYS A 69 35.89 25.81 15.77
CA CYS A 69 34.52 26.25 15.50
C CYS A 69 33.50 25.64 16.46
N LYS A 70 33.61 24.35 16.79
CA LYS A 70 32.74 23.70 17.77
C LYS A 70 32.79 24.30 19.16
N ASN A 71 33.97 24.79 19.54
CA ASN A 71 34.22 25.37 20.87
C ASN A 71 34.22 26.91 20.85
N CYS A 72 33.72 27.54 19.82
CA CYS A 72 33.71 28.99 19.67
C CYS A 72 32.83 29.63 20.77
N PRO A 73 33.38 30.54 21.58
CA PRO A 73 32.61 31.22 22.64
C PRO A 73 31.54 32.18 22.10
N ASN A 74 31.67 32.61 20.85
CA ASN A 74 30.71 33.49 20.18
C ASN A 74 29.71 32.74 19.33
N ALA A 75 29.66 31.40 19.42
CA ALA A 75 28.76 30.61 18.62
C ALA A 75 27.30 30.81 19.05
N VAL A 76 26.49 31.35 18.17
CA VAL A 76 25.04 31.45 18.30
C VAL A 76 24.39 30.41 17.39
N TYR A 77 23.52 29.62 17.95
CA TYR A 77 22.82 28.58 17.20
C TYR A 77 21.35 28.95 17.00
N LYS A 78 20.85 28.76 15.80
CA LYS A 78 19.43 28.86 15.49
C LYS A 78 18.83 27.51 15.22
N THR A 79 17.60 27.33 15.63
CA THR A 79 16.83 26.14 15.30
C THR A 79 16.36 26.22 13.86
N VAL A 80 16.77 25.29 13.04
CA VAL A 80 16.33 25.17 11.64
C VAL A 80 15.56 23.88 11.48
N THR A 81 14.36 24.00 10.93
CA THR A 81 13.55 22.84 10.58
C THR A 81 13.97 22.35 9.20
N LYS A 82 14.55 21.15 9.14
CA LYS A 82 14.94 20.51 7.89
C LYS A 82 13.88 19.50 7.47
N GLU A 83 13.47 19.60 6.24
CA GLU A 83 12.68 18.56 5.59
C GLU A 83 13.58 17.42 5.18
N SER A 84 13.27 16.22 5.64
CA SER A 84 13.92 14.99 5.19
C SER A 84 12.87 13.98 4.73
N TYR A 85 13.26 13.16 3.76
CA TYR A 85 12.38 12.10 3.28
C TYR A 85 12.80 10.79 3.94
N GLN A 86 11.88 10.24 4.74
CA GLN A 86 12.07 8.91 5.31
C GLN A 86 11.23 7.91 4.52
N TYR A 87 11.87 6.84 4.04
CA TYR A 87 11.14 5.71 3.47
C TYR A 87 10.47 4.95 4.61
N VAL A 88 9.16 4.98 4.63
CA VAL A 88 8.37 4.23 5.60
C VAL A 88 7.95 2.93 4.93
N ASN A 89 8.38 1.82 5.50
CA ASN A 89 7.87 0.51 5.11
C ASN A 89 6.51 0.32 5.80
N GLU A 90 5.45 0.06 5.03
CA GLU A 90 4.11 -0.20 5.55
C GLU A 90 4.05 -1.29 6.63
N LYS A 91 5.02 -2.22 6.64
CA LYS A 91 5.16 -3.21 7.70
C LYS A 91 5.18 -2.60 9.10
N ASN A 92 5.74 -1.43 9.24
CA ASN A 92 5.93 -0.78 10.54
C ASN A 92 4.74 0.10 10.97
N MET A 93 3.88 0.50 10.03
CA MET A 93 2.79 1.45 10.33
C MET A 93 1.43 0.80 10.63
N TYR A 94 1.09 -0.31 9.97
CA TYR A 94 -0.26 -0.88 10.03
C TYR A 94 -0.29 -2.35 10.46
N GLY A 95 0.82 -2.87 10.95
CA GLY A 95 0.98 -4.30 11.16
C GLY A 95 1.14 -5.05 9.83
N TYR A 96 1.95 -6.08 9.85
CA TYR A 96 2.17 -6.93 8.70
C TYR A 96 0.92 -7.78 8.44
N LYS A 97 0.23 -7.53 7.32
CA LYS A 97 -0.78 -8.45 6.83
C LYS A 97 -0.14 -9.37 5.78
N PRO A 98 -0.09 -10.68 6.02
CA PRO A 98 0.44 -11.62 5.03
C PRO A 98 -0.40 -11.56 3.76
N ARG A 99 0.22 -11.87 2.62
CA ARG A 99 -0.49 -11.97 1.34
C ARG A 99 -1.59 -13.02 1.40
N LEU A 100 -2.74 -12.69 0.86
CA LEU A 100 -3.83 -13.63 0.78
C LEU A 100 -3.51 -14.77 -0.20
N LYS A 101 -3.93 -15.99 0.17
CA LYS A 101 -3.99 -17.14 -0.71
C LYS A 101 -5.11 -16.97 -1.75
N PRO A 102 -5.06 -17.70 -2.90
CA PRO A 102 -6.01 -17.52 -3.99
C PRO A 102 -7.48 -17.51 -3.58
N ILE A 103 -7.90 -18.50 -2.81
CA ILE A 103 -9.32 -18.64 -2.40
C ILE A 103 -9.74 -17.47 -1.51
N ALA A 104 -8.90 -17.05 -0.55
CA ALA A 104 -9.22 -15.93 0.33
C ALA A 104 -9.32 -14.61 -0.45
N MET A 105 -8.43 -14.37 -1.43
CA MET A 105 -8.49 -13.19 -2.28
C MET A 105 -9.74 -13.16 -3.15
N LYS A 106 -10.08 -14.30 -3.78
CA LYS A 106 -11.29 -14.44 -4.60
C LYS A 106 -12.56 -14.28 -3.77
N LEU A 107 -12.61 -14.83 -2.55
CA LEU A 107 -13.71 -14.60 -1.62
C LEU A 107 -13.89 -13.14 -1.25
N LEU A 108 -12.79 -12.45 -0.95
CA LEU A 108 -12.83 -11.02 -0.63
C LEU A 108 -13.42 -10.23 -1.81
N LEU A 109 -13.05 -10.55 -3.06
CA LEU A 109 -13.65 -9.96 -4.25
C LEU A 109 -15.16 -10.23 -4.31
N ILE A 110 -15.57 -11.49 -4.16
CA ILE A 110 -16.99 -11.88 -4.23
C ILE A 110 -17.82 -11.13 -3.18
N TYR A 111 -17.33 -10.94 -1.97
CA TYR A 111 -18.07 -10.23 -0.93
C TYR A 111 -18.38 -8.77 -1.29
N HIS A 112 -17.53 -8.11 -2.07
CA HIS A 112 -17.81 -6.76 -2.57
C HIS A 112 -18.89 -6.72 -3.66
N PHE A 113 -19.17 -7.85 -4.29
CA PHE A 113 -20.25 -8.00 -5.28
C PHE A 113 -21.54 -8.60 -4.71
N ALA A 114 -21.47 -9.13 -3.49
CA ALA A 114 -22.62 -9.78 -2.85
C ALA A 114 -23.54 -8.78 -2.12
N GLU A 115 -23.71 -7.60 -2.70
CA GLU A 115 -24.62 -6.53 -2.26
C GLU A 115 -24.41 -6.13 -0.79
N PRO A 116 -23.21 -5.64 -0.41
CA PRO A 116 -22.98 -5.09 0.93
C PRO A 116 -23.90 -3.90 1.16
N ASP A 117 -24.45 -3.80 2.36
CA ASP A 117 -25.19 -2.61 2.77
C ASP A 117 -24.25 -1.40 2.94
N ALA A 118 -24.81 -0.22 3.28
CA ALA A 118 -24.04 1.01 3.41
C ALA A 118 -22.87 0.90 4.42
N LYS A 119 -22.95 -0.02 5.36
CA LYS A 119 -21.90 -0.30 6.35
C LYS A 119 -20.94 -1.42 5.94
N GLY A 120 -21.19 -2.10 4.82
CA GLY A 120 -20.39 -3.22 4.37
C GLY A 120 -20.83 -4.58 4.90
N LEU A 121 -22.05 -4.71 5.42
CA LEU A 121 -22.59 -5.99 5.86
C LEU A 121 -23.23 -6.74 4.70
N VAL A 122 -22.74 -7.95 4.43
CA VAL A 122 -23.25 -8.90 3.46
C VAL A 122 -23.95 -10.04 4.20
N ARG A 123 -25.20 -10.31 3.86
CA ARG A 123 -26.04 -11.30 4.56
C ARG A 123 -26.34 -12.52 3.70
N CYS A 124 -26.84 -13.55 4.35
CA CYS A 124 -27.40 -14.74 3.71
C CYS A 124 -26.44 -15.49 2.78
N LEU A 125 -25.14 -15.47 3.05
CA LEU A 125 -24.13 -16.16 2.24
C LEU A 125 -24.17 -17.68 2.46
N SER A 126 -24.15 -18.43 1.36
CA SER A 126 -24.14 -19.88 1.36
C SER A 126 -22.73 -20.44 1.14
N PRO A 127 -22.15 -21.18 2.11
CA PRO A 127 -20.81 -21.78 1.92
C PRO A 127 -20.78 -22.76 0.74
N LYS A 128 -21.90 -23.44 0.45
CA LYS A 128 -22.00 -24.40 -0.67
C LYS A 128 -21.97 -23.68 -2.03
N GLU A 129 -22.71 -22.58 -2.17
CA GLU A 129 -22.73 -21.79 -3.40
C GLU A 129 -21.36 -21.18 -3.69
N LEU A 130 -20.71 -20.61 -2.67
CA LEU A 130 -19.35 -20.07 -2.78
C LEU A 130 -18.33 -21.16 -3.15
N ALA A 131 -18.44 -22.34 -2.54
CA ALA A 131 -17.58 -23.48 -2.85
C ALA A 131 -17.74 -23.95 -4.30
N SER A 132 -18.99 -24.00 -4.80
CA SER A 132 -19.30 -24.30 -6.20
C SER A 132 -18.69 -23.25 -7.14
N MET A 133 -18.89 -21.96 -6.85
CA MET A 133 -18.39 -20.84 -7.67
C MET A 133 -16.86 -20.83 -7.76
N LEU A 134 -16.17 -21.17 -6.67
CA LEU A 134 -14.70 -21.20 -6.61
C LEU A 134 -14.09 -22.57 -6.91
N HIS A 135 -14.90 -23.55 -7.30
CA HIS A 135 -14.47 -24.93 -7.54
C HIS A 135 -13.63 -25.51 -6.41
N CYS A 136 -14.06 -25.32 -5.16
CA CYS A 136 -13.35 -25.77 -3.98
C CYS A 136 -14.27 -26.42 -2.94
N SER A 137 -13.70 -26.92 -1.84
CA SER A 137 -14.50 -27.50 -0.75
C SER A 137 -15.10 -26.42 0.17
N VAL A 138 -16.22 -26.76 0.83
CA VAL A 138 -16.80 -25.91 1.89
C VAL A 138 -15.80 -25.66 3.02
N ARG A 139 -14.92 -26.62 3.32
CA ARG A 139 -13.83 -26.49 4.30
C ARG A 139 -12.83 -25.40 3.86
N SER A 140 -12.53 -25.33 2.55
CA SER A 140 -11.65 -24.30 2.00
C SER A 140 -12.26 -22.90 2.17
N ILE A 141 -13.58 -22.76 1.98
CA ILE A 141 -14.30 -21.49 2.23
C ILE A 141 -14.17 -21.08 3.70
N LYS A 142 -14.42 -22.04 4.63
CA LYS A 142 -14.29 -21.76 6.07
C LYS A 142 -12.87 -21.34 6.46
N ASN A 143 -11.87 -22.03 5.96
CA ASN A 143 -10.45 -21.70 6.24
C ASN A 143 -10.09 -20.33 5.65
N ALA A 144 -10.58 -19.99 4.46
CA ALA A 144 -10.34 -18.69 3.85
C ALA A 144 -11.01 -17.57 4.64
N ASN A 145 -12.22 -17.76 5.15
CA ASN A 145 -12.89 -16.80 6.02
C ASN A 145 -12.14 -16.60 7.34
N ASN A 146 -11.66 -17.69 7.96
CA ASN A 146 -10.82 -17.58 9.16
C ASN A 146 -9.57 -16.74 8.87
N THR A 147 -8.89 -16.97 7.74
CA THR A 147 -7.73 -16.18 7.33
C THR A 147 -8.09 -14.70 7.09
N LEU A 148 -9.20 -14.43 6.40
CA LEU A 148 -9.65 -13.06 6.17
C LEU A 148 -9.99 -12.33 7.48
N GLN A 149 -10.59 -13.03 8.43
CA GLN A 149 -10.89 -12.48 9.76
C GLN A 149 -9.63 -12.28 10.60
N GLU A 150 -8.73 -13.26 10.64
CA GLU A 150 -7.44 -13.16 11.32
C GLU A 150 -6.62 -11.95 10.84
N TYR A 151 -6.66 -11.71 9.53
CA TYR A 151 -5.96 -10.57 8.92
C TYR A 151 -6.78 -9.26 8.94
N GLY A 152 -7.97 -9.28 9.55
CA GLY A 152 -8.80 -8.10 9.75
C GLY A 152 -9.39 -7.50 8.46
N TYR A 153 -9.60 -8.30 7.42
CA TYR A 153 -10.32 -7.87 6.22
C TYR A 153 -11.82 -7.95 6.39
N ILE A 154 -12.28 -8.91 7.19
CA ILE A 154 -13.69 -9.15 7.46
C ILE A 154 -13.90 -9.51 8.93
N LEU A 155 -15.14 -9.33 9.38
CA LEU A 155 -15.70 -10.08 10.50
C LEU A 155 -16.76 -11.00 9.92
N TYR A 156 -16.82 -12.25 10.33
CA TYR A 156 -17.89 -13.12 9.89
C TYR A 156 -18.50 -13.89 11.05
N SER A 157 -19.79 -14.13 10.94
CA SER A 157 -20.55 -14.86 11.93
C SER A 157 -21.64 -15.70 11.27
N GLN A 158 -22.21 -16.62 12.02
CA GLN A 158 -23.36 -17.37 11.55
C GLN A 158 -24.55 -16.42 11.31
N ASP A 159 -25.31 -16.63 10.25
CA ASP A 159 -26.52 -15.86 10.00
C ASP A 159 -27.56 -16.16 11.09
N PRO A 160 -28.13 -15.13 11.76
CA PRO A 160 -29.13 -15.31 12.81
C PRO A 160 -30.38 -16.05 12.33
N MET A 161 -30.74 -15.90 11.07
CA MET A 161 -31.96 -16.47 10.47
C MET A 161 -31.75 -17.89 9.92
N SER A 162 -30.49 -18.35 9.76
CA SER A 162 -30.18 -19.63 9.16
C SER A 162 -28.89 -20.25 9.62
N LYS A 163 -28.95 -21.41 10.25
CA LYS A 163 -27.78 -22.20 10.65
C LYS A 163 -26.91 -22.69 9.48
N LYS A 164 -27.44 -22.66 8.24
CA LYS A 164 -26.73 -23.10 7.02
C LYS A 164 -26.07 -21.94 6.27
N ARG A 165 -26.29 -20.71 6.70
CA ARG A 165 -25.76 -19.49 6.09
C ARG A 165 -24.91 -18.72 7.07
N PHE A 166 -24.14 -17.77 6.54
CA PHE A 166 -23.32 -16.86 7.32
C PHE A 166 -23.44 -15.44 6.78
N GLN A 167 -22.97 -14.49 7.55
CA GLN A 167 -22.89 -13.07 7.20
C GLN A 167 -21.44 -12.60 7.33
N VAL A 168 -21.08 -11.62 6.53
CA VAL A 168 -19.74 -11.01 6.48
C VAL A 168 -19.87 -9.51 6.61
N PHE A 169 -19.05 -8.92 7.45
CA PHE A 169 -18.87 -7.49 7.55
C PHE A 169 -17.49 -7.12 6.99
N LEU A 170 -17.45 -6.25 5.98
CA LEU A 170 -16.22 -5.73 5.38
C LEU A 170 -15.68 -4.59 6.25
N THR A 171 -14.54 -4.79 6.90
CA THR A 171 -14.08 -3.92 8.02
C THR A 171 -13.76 -2.48 7.63
N GLU A 172 -13.35 -2.22 6.41
CA GLU A 172 -12.96 -0.87 5.95
C GLU A 172 -13.95 -0.28 4.92
N TYR A 173 -15.12 -0.91 4.73
CA TYR A 173 -16.05 -0.55 3.65
C TYR A 173 -16.56 0.89 3.72
N GLU A 174 -16.87 1.39 4.91
CA GLU A 174 -17.33 2.77 5.10
C GLU A 174 -16.28 3.80 4.67
N THR A 175 -14.99 3.46 4.81
CA THR A 175 -13.90 4.38 4.47
C THR A 175 -13.71 4.56 2.96
N TYR A 176 -14.31 3.69 2.13
CA TYR A 176 -14.17 3.78 0.66
C TYR A 176 -14.73 5.08 0.10
N HIS A 177 -15.76 5.61 0.73
CA HIS A 177 -16.52 6.78 0.27
C HIS A 177 -16.12 8.09 0.96
N LEU A 178 -15.28 8.02 1.98
CA LEU A 178 -14.84 9.21 2.69
C LEU A 178 -13.85 10.02 1.83
N PRO A 179 -13.83 11.35 1.95
CA PRO A 179 -12.77 12.19 1.43
C PRO A 179 -11.41 11.81 2.02
N ALA A 180 -10.33 12.08 1.30
CA ALA A 180 -8.97 11.69 1.72
C ALA A 180 -8.54 12.34 3.05
N ASP A 181 -8.96 13.59 3.30
CA ASP A 181 -8.74 14.33 4.53
C ASP A 181 -9.46 13.72 5.75
N GLN A 182 -10.55 12.97 5.51
CA GLN A 182 -11.29 12.22 6.52
C GLN A 182 -10.86 10.75 6.63
N GLY A 183 -9.72 10.40 6.06
CA GLY A 183 -9.19 9.05 6.10
C GLY A 183 -9.70 8.12 5.00
N GLY A 184 -10.36 8.69 3.98
CA GLY A 184 -10.82 7.94 2.82
C GLY A 184 -9.66 7.33 2.04
N ARG A 185 -9.84 6.07 1.63
CA ARG A 185 -8.82 5.31 0.91
C ARG A 185 -9.15 5.12 -0.57
N GLY A 186 -10.34 5.52 -0.98
CA GLY A 186 -10.85 5.35 -2.33
C GLY A 186 -11.19 3.90 -2.67
N TYR A 187 -11.92 3.75 -3.77
CA TYR A 187 -12.33 2.45 -4.31
C TYR A 187 -12.22 2.47 -5.83
N ALA A 188 -12.18 1.27 -6.41
CA ALA A 188 -12.35 1.04 -7.85
C ALA A 188 -13.68 0.33 -8.09
N THR A 189 -14.36 0.63 -9.19
CA THR A 189 -15.60 -0.02 -9.57
C THR A 189 -15.33 -1.04 -10.67
N PHE A 190 -15.68 -2.29 -10.42
CA PHE A 190 -15.58 -3.39 -11.38
C PHE A 190 -16.97 -3.91 -11.77
N ASN A 191 -17.08 -4.40 -13.00
CA ASN A 191 -18.27 -5.10 -13.44
C ASN A 191 -18.21 -6.59 -13.09
N ILE A 192 -19.34 -7.28 -13.25
CA ILE A 192 -19.46 -8.72 -12.96
C ILE A 192 -18.57 -9.57 -13.87
N ASP A 193 -18.33 -9.15 -15.10
CA ASP A 193 -17.50 -9.90 -16.06
C ASP A 193 -16.04 -9.90 -15.59
N SER A 194 -15.53 -8.75 -15.14
CA SER A 194 -14.20 -8.66 -14.52
C SER A 194 -14.10 -9.54 -13.26
N LEU A 195 -15.15 -9.59 -12.42
CA LEU A 195 -15.17 -10.52 -11.29
C LEU A 195 -15.04 -11.96 -11.77
N MET A 196 -15.84 -12.37 -12.75
CA MET A 196 -15.81 -13.74 -13.27
C MET A 196 -14.47 -14.10 -13.87
N GLU A 197 -13.82 -13.17 -14.55
CA GLU A 197 -12.46 -13.34 -15.03
C GLU A 197 -11.49 -13.58 -13.86
N PHE A 198 -11.47 -12.71 -12.85
CA PHE A 198 -10.60 -12.84 -11.68
C PHE A 198 -10.82 -14.16 -10.91
N ILE A 199 -12.06 -14.60 -10.69
CA ILE A 199 -12.31 -15.84 -9.95
C ILE A 199 -11.95 -17.09 -10.75
N ASN A 200 -11.97 -17.03 -12.09
CA ASN A 200 -11.59 -18.15 -12.96
C ASN A 200 -10.08 -18.26 -13.18
N MET A 201 -9.29 -17.23 -12.86
CA MET A 201 -7.84 -17.29 -12.98
C MET A 201 -7.24 -18.41 -12.12
N LYS A 202 -6.40 -19.23 -12.73
CA LYS A 202 -5.71 -20.33 -12.03
C LYS A 202 -4.42 -19.85 -11.37
N ASP A 203 -3.70 -18.92 -12.01
CA ASP A 203 -2.44 -18.38 -11.50
C ASP A 203 -2.67 -17.18 -10.59
N ILE A 204 -2.27 -17.32 -9.33
CA ILE A 204 -2.39 -16.26 -8.33
C ILE A 204 -1.54 -15.02 -8.66
N ASN A 205 -0.40 -15.18 -9.33
CA ASN A 205 0.46 -14.05 -9.67
C ASN A 205 -0.15 -13.26 -10.82
N GLN A 206 -0.76 -13.94 -11.79
CA GLN A 206 -1.55 -13.31 -12.84
C GLN A 206 -2.73 -12.52 -12.24
N LEU A 207 -3.48 -13.13 -11.32
CA LEU A 207 -4.57 -12.44 -10.61
C LEU A 207 -4.08 -11.18 -9.90
N ARG A 208 -2.94 -11.25 -9.20
CA ARG A 208 -2.36 -10.10 -8.49
C ARG A 208 -1.95 -8.97 -9.43
N ILE A 209 -1.31 -9.29 -10.56
CA ILE A 209 -0.88 -8.32 -11.58
C ILE A 209 -2.09 -7.61 -12.18
N LEU A 210 -3.07 -8.37 -12.65
CA LEU A 210 -4.25 -7.82 -13.31
C LEU A 210 -5.13 -7.02 -12.34
N LEU A 211 -5.31 -7.52 -11.12
CA LEU A 211 -6.04 -6.78 -10.10
C LEU A 211 -5.34 -5.46 -9.74
N ARG A 212 -4.00 -5.46 -9.64
CA ARG A 212 -3.24 -4.22 -9.41
C ARG A 212 -3.39 -3.27 -10.59
N ALA A 213 -3.20 -3.74 -11.82
CA ALA A 213 -3.37 -2.91 -13.01
C ALA A 213 -4.76 -2.27 -13.07
N ALA A 214 -5.80 -3.04 -12.77
CA ALA A 214 -7.17 -2.56 -12.74
C ALA A 214 -7.42 -1.52 -11.63
N LEU A 215 -6.82 -1.68 -10.45
CA LEU A 215 -6.89 -0.69 -9.37
C LEU A 215 -6.16 0.62 -9.71
N ASP A 216 -5.06 0.53 -10.46
CA ASP A 216 -4.27 1.70 -10.89
C ASP A 216 -4.97 2.46 -12.01
N LEU A 217 -5.66 1.77 -12.94
CA LEU A 217 -6.44 2.38 -14.02
C LEU A 217 -7.50 3.37 -13.49
N ASP A 218 -8.20 3.00 -12.43
CA ASP A 218 -9.23 3.86 -11.84
C ASP A 218 -8.65 5.08 -11.09
N THR A 219 -7.34 5.13 -10.85
CA THR A 219 -6.68 6.26 -10.18
C THR A 219 -6.31 7.39 -11.15
N ASN A 220 -6.13 7.06 -12.44
CA ASN A 220 -5.64 7.99 -13.45
C ASN A 220 -6.80 8.60 -14.26
N LYS A 221 -7.77 9.21 -13.58
CA LYS A 221 -8.92 9.88 -14.21
C LYS A 221 -8.63 11.28 -14.79
N ASP A 222 -7.42 11.55 -15.24
CA ASP A 222 -7.18 12.71 -16.10
C ASP A 222 -7.81 12.43 -17.48
N GLU A 223 -8.98 12.99 -17.71
CA GLU A 223 -9.83 12.74 -18.90
C GLU A 223 -9.11 13.05 -20.23
N ASP A 224 -8.03 13.84 -20.20
CA ASP A 224 -7.31 14.30 -21.39
C ASP A 224 -6.01 13.53 -21.69
N LYS A 225 -5.64 12.53 -20.89
CA LYS A 225 -4.42 11.75 -21.16
C LYS A 225 -4.75 10.30 -21.44
N PRO A 226 -4.19 9.70 -22.51
CA PRO A 226 -4.33 8.27 -22.71
C PRO A 226 -3.77 7.54 -21.49
N ILE A 227 -4.56 6.64 -20.93
CA ILE A 227 -4.14 5.79 -19.79
C ILE A 227 -3.06 4.85 -20.31
N ILE A 228 -1.82 5.28 -20.21
CA ILE A 228 -0.67 4.43 -20.50
C ILE A 228 -0.32 3.74 -19.18
N LEU A 229 -0.75 2.50 -19.03
CA LEU A 229 -0.17 1.62 -18.03
C LEU A 229 1.26 1.30 -18.50
N SER A 230 2.23 2.07 -18.05
CA SER A 230 3.63 1.68 -18.19
C SER A 230 3.92 0.56 -17.18
N ASN A 231 3.35 -0.60 -17.42
CA ASN A 231 3.72 -1.81 -16.72
C ASN A 231 5.03 -2.31 -17.32
N ASP A 232 6.11 -1.57 -17.10
CA ASP A 232 7.41 -2.09 -17.39
C ASP A 232 7.72 -3.28 -16.45
N TYR A 233 8.60 -4.15 -16.90
CA TYR A 233 9.00 -5.33 -16.16
C TYR A 233 9.49 -4.99 -14.75
N ASP A 234 10.20 -3.88 -14.56
CA ASP A 234 10.77 -3.47 -13.28
C ASP A 234 9.72 -2.96 -12.31
N SER A 235 8.70 -2.25 -12.80
CA SER A 235 7.54 -1.84 -12.01
C SER A 235 6.78 -3.07 -11.50
N LEU A 236 6.48 -4.02 -12.38
CA LEU A 236 5.80 -5.27 -12.00
C LEU A 236 6.64 -6.12 -11.05
N ARG A 237 7.97 -6.15 -11.21
CA ARG A 237 8.87 -6.86 -10.31
C ARG A 237 8.83 -6.30 -8.88
N ARG A 238 8.64 -4.99 -8.71
CA ARG A 238 8.49 -4.36 -7.38
C ARG A 238 7.23 -4.82 -6.67
N PHE A 239 6.17 -5.13 -7.41
CA PHE A 239 4.88 -5.54 -6.88
C PHE A 239 4.77 -7.03 -6.60
N LEU A 240 5.63 -7.84 -7.19
CA LEU A 240 5.60 -9.29 -7.01
C LEU A 240 6.54 -9.75 -5.90
N PRO A 241 6.28 -10.92 -5.32
CA PRO A 241 7.21 -11.53 -4.38
C PRO A 241 8.60 -11.69 -4.99
N SER A 242 9.64 -11.56 -4.17
CA SER A 242 11.04 -11.75 -4.58
C SER A 242 11.32 -13.14 -5.20
N TYR A 243 10.50 -14.14 -4.90
CA TYR A 243 10.59 -15.48 -5.49
C TYR A 243 9.97 -15.58 -6.89
N CYS A 244 9.24 -14.57 -7.37
CA CYS A 244 8.72 -14.57 -8.73
C CYS A 244 9.85 -14.37 -9.73
N LYS A 245 10.12 -15.44 -10.49
CA LYS A 245 11.14 -15.42 -11.55
C LYS A 245 10.66 -14.57 -12.73
N PRO A 246 11.60 -14.01 -13.53
CA PRO A 246 11.29 -13.23 -14.72
C PRO A 246 10.30 -13.91 -15.69
N GLY A 247 10.41 -15.23 -15.85
CA GLY A 247 9.51 -15.99 -16.71
C GLY A 247 8.04 -15.98 -16.26
N ILE A 248 7.76 -15.88 -14.96
CA ILE A 248 6.38 -15.79 -14.42
C ILE A 248 5.78 -14.44 -14.80
N ILE A 249 6.55 -13.37 -14.70
CA ILE A 249 6.11 -12.01 -15.04
C ILE A 249 5.82 -11.92 -16.54
N ARG A 250 6.73 -12.41 -17.39
CA ARG A 250 6.53 -12.44 -18.85
C ARG A 250 5.29 -13.24 -19.24
N LYS A 251 5.08 -14.40 -18.62
CA LYS A 251 3.88 -15.23 -18.86
C LYS A 251 2.60 -14.50 -18.44
N ALA A 252 2.61 -13.81 -17.31
CA ALA A 252 1.44 -13.06 -16.88
C ALA A 252 1.11 -11.89 -17.82
N LEU A 253 2.13 -11.21 -18.34
CA LEU A 253 1.97 -10.13 -19.32
C LEU A 253 1.46 -10.65 -20.68
N SER A 254 2.00 -11.77 -21.19
CA SER A 254 1.58 -12.34 -22.46
C SER A 254 0.15 -12.92 -22.47
N THR A 255 -0.44 -13.13 -21.32
CA THR A 255 -1.84 -13.59 -21.20
C THR A 255 -2.82 -12.44 -20.93
N ALA A 256 -2.31 -11.22 -20.72
CA ALA A 256 -3.11 -10.02 -20.50
C ALA A 256 -3.28 -9.16 -21.77
N THR A 257 -2.64 -9.55 -22.89
CA THR A 257 -2.84 -9.05 -24.24
C THR A 257 -3.76 -9.96 -25.01
#